data_a34552261c9db4a8ab7565253f12d368
#
_entry.id   a34552261c9db4a8ab7565253f12d368
#
_cell.length_a   1.000
_cell.length_b   1.000
_cell.length_c   1.000
_cell.angle_alpha   90.00
_cell.angle_beta   90.00
_cell.angle_gamma   90.00
#
_symmetry.space_group_name_H-M   'P 1'
#
loop_
_entity.id
_entity.type
_entity.pdbx_description
1 polymer ?
#
loop_
_entity_poly.entity_id
_entity_poly.type
_entity_poly.pdbx_seq_one_letter_code
_entity_poly.pdbx_strand_id
1 'polypeptide(L)' 'MKSLVVKRSIVIGRRRTSVSLEGAFWSDLKEIARAQEATVSKLVTQVDGARQQRNLSSAIRLFVLEHIRGKNGA' A
#
# COMPACT_ATOMS: atom_id res chain seq x y z
N MET A 1 12.89 14.90 4.95
CA MET A 1 11.49 15.39 5.02
C MET A 1 10.64 14.40 5.78
N LYS A 2 9.82 14.89 6.67
CA LYS A 2 8.97 14.02 7.47
C LYS A 2 7.59 13.93 6.86
N SER A 3 7.07 12.71 6.80
CA SER A 3 5.69 12.48 6.42
C SER A 3 4.90 12.09 7.64
N LEU A 4 3.76 12.72 7.82
CA LEU A 4 2.88 12.37 8.92
C LEU A 4 2.15 11.08 8.57
N VAL A 5 1.95 10.26 9.58
CA VAL A 5 1.13 9.07 9.45
C VAL A 5 -0.33 9.49 9.44
N VAL A 6 -1.05 9.11 8.41
CA VAL A 6 -2.45 9.45 8.25
C VAL A 6 -3.27 8.17 8.19
N LYS A 7 -4.34 8.14 8.97
CA LYS A 7 -5.26 7.01 8.95
C LYS A 7 -6.23 7.18 7.79
N ARG A 8 -6.32 6.18 6.96
CA ARG A 8 -7.18 6.22 5.78
C ARG A 8 -8.10 5.02 5.74
N SER A 9 -9.30 5.23 5.27
CA SER A 9 -10.29 4.17 5.12
C SER A 9 -10.19 3.62 3.71
N ILE A 10 -10.10 2.30 3.59
CA ILE A 10 -9.97 1.63 2.30
C ILE A 10 -10.97 0.49 2.27
N VAL A 11 -11.57 0.28 1.11
CA VAL A 11 -12.48 -0.86 0.92
C VAL A 11 -11.68 -2.04 0.38
N ILE A 12 -11.75 -3.16 1.08
CA ILE A 12 -11.10 -4.40 0.68
C ILE A 12 -12.18 -5.44 0.50
N GLY A 13 -12.42 -5.81 -0.76
CA GLY A 13 -13.53 -6.70 -1.05
C GLY A 13 -14.83 -6.05 -0.66
N ARG A 14 -15.52 -6.63 0.32
CA ARG A 14 -16.78 -6.09 0.81
C ARG A 14 -16.66 -5.41 2.16
N ARG A 15 -15.44 -5.28 2.65
CA ARG A 15 -15.20 -4.70 3.97
C ARG A 15 -14.51 -3.37 3.84
N ARG A 16 -14.79 -2.51 4.80
CA ARG A 16 -14.04 -1.28 4.95
C ARG A 16 -13.05 -1.46 6.07
N THR A 17 -11.82 -1.09 5.83
CA THR A 17 -10.79 -1.18 6.85
C THR A 17 -10.00 0.12 6.88
N SER A 18 -9.25 0.32 7.95
CA SER A 18 -8.40 1.49 8.08
C SER A 18 -6.94 1.08 8.02
N VAL A 19 -6.15 1.87 7.33
CA VAL A 19 -4.70 1.70 7.33
C VAL A 19 -4.06 3.01 7.72
N SER A 20 -2.95 2.93 8.42
CA SER A 20 -2.19 4.11 8.83
C SER A 20 -0.88 4.10 8.06
N LEU A 21 -0.70 5.09 7.20
CA LEU A 21 0.48 5.17 6.34
C LEU A 21 0.99 6.60 6.32
N GLU A 22 2.29 6.71 6.25
CA GLU A 22 2.92 7.99 5.99
C GLU A 22 2.52 8.47 4.61
N GLY A 23 2.43 9.79 4.43
CA GLY A 23 2.03 10.35 3.15
C GLY A 23 2.90 9.88 2.00
N ALA A 24 4.20 9.71 2.24
CA ALA A 24 5.11 9.24 1.21
C ALA A 24 4.75 7.84 0.72
N PHE A 25 4.44 6.94 1.64
CA PHE A 25 4.02 5.59 1.26
C PHE A 25 2.69 5.59 0.53
N TRP A 26 1.78 6.44 0.98
CA TRP A 26 0.48 6.55 0.32
C TRP A 26 0.63 7.03 -1.12
N SER A 27 1.47 8.04 -1.32
CA SER A 27 1.77 8.56 -2.64
C SER A 27 2.35 7.49 -3.55
N ASP A 28 3.33 6.75 -3.03
CA ASP A 28 3.96 5.67 -3.79
C ASP A 28 2.96 4.60 -4.16
N LEU A 29 2.08 4.27 -3.23
CA LEU A 29 1.06 3.27 -3.48
C LEU A 29 0.12 3.70 -4.61
N LYS A 30 -0.25 4.97 -4.63
CA LYS A 30 -1.09 5.49 -5.70
C LYS A 30 -0.37 5.45 -7.05
N GLU A 31 0.93 5.74 -7.07
CA GLU A 31 1.71 5.68 -8.30
C GLU A 31 1.82 4.26 -8.83
N ILE A 32 2.02 3.30 -7.93
CA ILE A 32 2.07 1.89 -8.32
C ILE A 32 0.73 1.48 -8.92
N ALA A 33 -0.36 1.88 -8.29
CA ALA A 33 -1.70 1.56 -8.81
C ALA A 33 -1.90 2.14 -10.20
N ARG A 34 -1.50 3.39 -10.38
CA ARG A 34 -1.61 4.04 -11.68
C ARG A 34 -0.81 3.31 -12.74
N ALA A 35 0.42 2.91 -12.42
CA ALA A 35 1.27 2.22 -13.36
C ALA A 35 0.70 0.87 -13.79
N GLN A 36 -0.07 0.24 -12.91
CA GLN A 36 -0.69 -1.04 -13.20
C GLN A 36 -2.12 -0.91 -13.69
N GLU A 37 -2.57 0.32 -13.90
CA GLU A 37 -3.94 0.61 -14.32
C GLU A 37 -4.96 -0.03 -13.37
N ALA A 38 -4.66 0.07 -12.07
CA ALA A 38 -5.49 -0.51 -11.03
C ALA A 38 -5.87 0.55 -10.02
N THR A 39 -6.81 0.22 -9.16
CA THR A 39 -7.15 1.11 -8.04
C THR A 39 -6.30 0.77 -6.84
N VAL A 40 -6.16 1.73 -5.94
CA VAL A 40 -5.48 1.50 -4.67
C VAL A 40 -6.18 0.37 -3.91
N SER A 41 -7.51 0.39 -3.94
CA SER A 41 -8.30 -0.64 -3.26
C SER A 41 -7.97 -2.03 -3.78
N LYS A 42 -7.82 -2.17 -5.08
CA LYS A 42 -7.47 -3.46 -5.68
C LYS A 42 -6.08 -3.90 -5.26
N LEU A 43 -5.11 -2.98 -5.27
CA LEU A 43 -3.76 -3.30 -4.83
C LEU A 43 -3.74 -3.74 -3.37
N VAL A 44 -4.43 -3.01 -2.52
CA VAL A 44 -4.46 -3.33 -1.09
C VAL A 44 -5.14 -4.68 -0.86
N THR A 45 -6.16 -4.98 -1.65
CA THR A 45 -6.80 -6.29 -1.57
C THR A 45 -5.82 -7.40 -1.89
N GLN A 46 -4.98 -7.22 -2.90
CA GLN A 46 -3.96 -8.19 -3.25
C GLN A 46 -2.92 -8.34 -2.14
N VAL A 47 -2.49 -7.23 -1.58
CA VAL A 47 -1.53 -7.24 -0.48
C VAL A 47 -2.11 -7.96 0.73
N ASP A 48 -3.36 -7.68 1.04
CA ASP A 48 -4.03 -8.31 2.18
C ASP A 48 -4.11 -9.82 2.01
N GLY A 49 -4.43 -10.27 0.82
CA GLY A 49 -4.55 -11.71 0.54
C GLY A 49 -3.23 -12.44 0.60
N ALA A 50 -2.14 -11.77 0.29
CA ALA A 50 -0.82 -12.39 0.24
C ALA A 50 0.04 -12.10 1.46
N ARG A 51 -0.44 -11.28 2.38
CA ARG A 51 0.42 -10.82 3.47
C ARG A 51 0.73 -11.91 4.47
N GLN A 52 1.93 -11.80 5.01
CA GLN A 52 2.37 -12.65 6.10
C GLN A 52 2.48 -11.86 7.40
N GLN A 53 2.40 -10.55 7.31
CA GLN A 53 2.40 -9.68 8.46
C GLN A 53 0.99 -9.56 9.03
N ARG A 54 0.89 -9.45 10.34
CA ARG A 54 -0.41 -9.26 10.98
C ARG A 54 -1.00 -7.90 10.68
N ASN A 55 -0.13 -6.90 10.56
CA ASN A 55 -0.55 -5.52 10.40
C ASN A 55 -0.58 -5.18 8.92
N LEU A 56 -1.75 -4.81 8.43
CA LEU A 56 -1.91 -4.48 7.02
C LEU A 56 -1.07 -3.28 6.61
N SER A 57 -0.96 -2.28 7.48
CA SER A 57 -0.14 -1.11 7.17
C SER A 57 1.32 -1.50 6.94
N SER A 58 1.84 -2.40 7.76
CA SER A 58 3.20 -2.90 7.58
C SER A 58 3.35 -3.68 6.29
N ALA A 59 2.34 -4.48 5.96
CA ALA A 59 2.36 -5.25 4.72
C ALA A 59 2.39 -4.33 3.50
N ILE A 60 1.63 -3.24 3.55
CA ILE A 60 1.61 -2.27 2.46
C ILE A 60 2.96 -1.57 2.34
N ARG A 61 3.56 -1.18 3.47
CA ARG A 61 4.89 -0.55 3.43
C ARG A 61 5.91 -1.47 2.79
N LEU A 62 5.90 -2.72 3.17
CA LEU A 62 6.83 -3.70 2.62
C LEU A 62 6.60 -3.89 1.13
N PHE A 63 5.34 -3.95 0.72
CA PHE A 63 4.99 -4.08 -0.69
C PHE A 63 5.56 -2.91 -1.50
N VAL A 64 5.38 -1.69 -1.00
CA VAL A 64 5.89 -0.50 -1.68
C VAL A 64 7.41 -0.53 -1.77
N LEU A 65 8.08 -0.87 -0.65
CA LEU A 65 9.53 -0.95 -0.63
C LEU A 65 10.06 -1.96 -1.63
N GLU A 66 9.46 -3.13 -1.66
CA GLU A 66 9.90 -4.17 -2.58
C GLU A 66 9.68 -3.80 -4.03
N HIS A 67 8.58 -3.10 -4.29
CA HIS A 67 8.30 -2.65 -5.63
C HIS A 67 9.34 -1.63 -6.10
N ILE A 68 9.68 -0.69 -5.23
CA ILE A 68 10.67 0.34 -5.56
C ILE A 68 12.04 -0.27 -5.75
N ARG A 69 12.45 -1.18 -4.88
CA ARG A 69 13.74 -1.85 -5.00
C ARG A 69 13.84 -2.64 -6.30
N GLY A 70 12.80 -3.37 -6.63
CA GLY A 70 12.77 -4.14 -7.86
C GLY A 70 12.88 -3.25 -9.08
N LYS A 71 12.26 -2.09 -9.03
CA LYS A 71 12.29 -1.16 -10.15
C LYS A 71 13.66 -0.50 -10.31
N ASN A 72 14.34 -0.23 -9.22
CA ASN A 72 15.57 0.56 -9.26
C ASN A 72 16.84 -0.26 -9.17
N GLY A 73 16.76 -1.43 -8.60
CA GLY A 73 17.97 -2.07 -8.19
C GLY A 73 18.21 -3.40 -8.82
N ALA A 74 17.29 -3.80 -9.46
CA ALA A 74 17.41 -5.13 -9.94
C ALA A 74 18.71 -5.48 -10.55
#